data_458fb5d9e249bb8bdd86f291a6e325b6
#
_entry.id   458fb5d9e249bb8bdd86f291a6e325b6
#
_cell.length_a   1.000
_cell.length_b   1.000
_cell.length_c   1.000
_cell.angle_alpha   90.00
_cell.angle_beta   90.00
_cell.angle_gamma   90.00
#
_symmetry.space_group_name_H-M   'P 1'
#
loop_
_entity.id
_entity.type
_entity.pdbx_description
1 polymer ?
#
loop_
_entity_poly.entity_id
_entity_poly.type
_entity_poly.pdbx_seq_one_letter_code
_entity_poly.pdbx_strand_id
1 'polypeptide(L)'
;MENLHISKSSLQEWFHQMVKKEMHIFAPVHSGDKVDFKRVTSYDEVATDYVQTTQSAKRFAFPKTEVLFSYQKDGKEATLQEAYIHAIPETILWKIRPCDAAGFAPLSGIFNWDYKDKLYNARREKMTLISFSCAQCDESCFCTSVHGGPGNTAGSDIQITELPDQSALVEVLTAKGKALIKFFVKEYTPAEEIDKEQYLASVPTRFNVDNVREKLAGAFDSPVWKQQSERCLGCGCLLYTSDAA
;
A
#
# COMPACT_ATOMS: atom_id res chain seq x y z
N MET A 1 18.85 9.95 2.95
CA MET A 1 17.46 10.42 3.07
C MET A 1 17.48 11.93 2.91
N GLU A 2 16.51 12.47 2.24
CA GLU A 2 16.35 13.91 2.04
C GLU A 2 15.01 14.27 2.66
N ASN A 3 15.01 15.14 3.67
CA ASN A 3 13.82 15.59 4.37
C ASN A 3 13.46 16.98 3.89
N LEU A 4 12.25 17.16 3.41
CA LEU A 4 11.75 18.40 2.85
C LEU A 4 10.53 18.86 3.63
N HIS A 5 10.41 20.15 3.82
CA HIS A 5 9.22 20.79 4.34
C HIS A 5 8.52 21.52 3.20
N ILE A 6 7.25 21.21 2.96
CA ILE A 6 6.44 21.81 1.90
C ILE A 6 5.13 22.34 2.44
N SER A 7 4.64 23.43 1.86
CA SER A 7 3.33 23.97 2.19
C SER A 7 2.20 23.08 1.65
N LYS A 8 1.01 23.23 2.20
CA LYS A 8 -0.21 22.57 1.68
C LYS A 8 -0.43 22.87 0.20
N SER A 9 -0.25 24.14 -0.20
CA SER A 9 -0.41 24.54 -1.60
C SER A 9 0.60 23.88 -2.52
N SER A 10 1.86 23.74 -2.10
CA SER A 10 2.89 23.02 -2.85
C SER A 10 2.58 21.53 -2.95
N LEU A 11 2.03 20.89 -1.89
CA LEU A 11 1.61 19.50 -1.91
C LEU A 11 0.46 19.27 -2.90
N GLN A 12 -0.54 20.16 -2.90
CA GLN A 12 -1.66 20.09 -3.85
C GLN A 12 -1.21 20.34 -5.30
N GLU A 13 -0.34 21.32 -5.51
CA GLU A 13 0.21 21.60 -6.85
C GLU A 13 1.03 20.41 -7.36
N TRP A 14 1.86 19.79 -6.51
CA TRP A 14 2.57 18.58 -6.87
C TRP A 14 1.62 17.48 -7.34
N PHE A 15 0.54 17.23 -6.57
CA PHE A 15 -0.47 16.25 -6.97
C PHE A 15 -1.10 16.59 -8.32
N HIS A 16 -1.51 17.85 -8.53
CA HIS A 16 -2.12 18.28 -9.79
C HIS A 16 -1.17 18.16 -10.98
N GLN A 17 0.13 18.42 -10.78
CA GLN A 17 1.11 18.24 -11.84
C GLN A 17 1.27 16.78 -12.25
N MET A 18 1.22 15.84 -11.31
CA MET A 18 1.20 14.40 -11.61
C MET A 18 -0.05 14.01 -12.41
N VAL A 19 -1.21 14.54 -12.05
CA VAL A 19 -2.46 14.34 -12.82
C VAL A 19 -2.34 14.90 -14.23
N LYS A 20 -1.81 16.11 -14.42
CA LYS A 20 -1.57 16.70 -15.74
C LYS A 20 -0.62 15.89 -16.62
N LYS A 21 0.25 15.09 -16.03
CA LYS A 21 1.14 14.15 -16.72
C LYS A 21 0.48 12.79 -16.98
N GLU A 22 -0.84 12.70 -16.78
CA GLU A 22 -1.64 11.49 -17.00
C GLU A 22 -1.16 10.28 -16.19
N MET A 23 -0.47 10.50 -15.07
CA MET A 23 -0.04 9.42 -14.18
C MET A 23 -1.27 8.72 -13.56
N HIS A 24 -1.20 7.42 -13.41
CA HIS A 24 -2.28 6.65 -12.79
C HIS A 24 -2.18 6.76 -11.28
N ILE A 25 -2.87 7.73 -10.69
CA ILE A 25 -2.89 7.96 -9.25
C ILE A 25 -4.12 7.28 -8.65
N PHE A 26 -3.88 6.44 -7.64
CA PHE A 26 -4.93 5.83 -6.82
C PHE A 26 -4.76 6.32 -5.39
N ALA A 27 -5.84 6.81 -4.81
CA ALA A 27 -5.88 7.33 -3.46
C ALA A 27 -7.12 6.82 -2.72
N PRO A 28 -7.13 6.85 -1.39
CA PRO A 28 -8.34 6.59 -0.60
C PRO A 28 -9.41 7.63 -0.92
N VAL A 29 -10.62 7.17 -1.22
CA VAL A 29 -11.79 8.00 -1.55
C VAL A 29 -13.00 7.46 -0.79
N HIS A 30 -13.84 8.35 -0.26
CA HIS A 30 -15.11 7.98 0.36
C HIS A 30 -16.07 7.37 -0.66
N SER A 31 -16.79 6.33 -0.24
CA SER A 31 -17.82 5.65 -0.99
C SER A 31 -18.93 5.21 -0.03
N GLY A 32 -19.86 6.11 0.27
CA GLY A 32 -20.76 5.96 1.41
C GLY A 32 -19.97 5.86 2.71
N ASP A 33 -20.26 4.86 3.53
CA ASP A 33 -19.59 4.63 4.83
C ASP A 33 -18.20 3.97 4.70
N LYS A 34 -17.72 3.72 3.49
CA LYS A 34 -16.45 3.02 3.24
C LYS A 34 -15.43 3.96 2.61
N VAL A 35 -14.16 3.64 2.87
CA VAL A 35 -13.04 4.28 2.17
C VAL A 35 -12.27 3.21 1.41
N ASP A 36 -12.08 3.44 0.11
CA ASP A 36 -11.35 2.55 -0.76
C ASP A 36 -10.47 3.30 -1.75
N PHE A 37 -9.41 2.66 -2.20
CA PHE A 37 -8.58 3.22 -3.27
C PHE A 37 -9.35 3.30 -4.58
N LYS A 38 -9.44 4.50 -5.15
CA LYS A 38 -9.97 4.75 -6.49
C LYS A 38 -8.98 5.57 -7.29
N ARG A 39 -9.09 5.52 -8.61
CA ARG A 39 -8.37 6.45 -9.47
C ARG A 39 -8.92 7.85 -9.22
N VAL A 40 -8.02 8.80 -8.99
CA VAL A 40 -8.36 10.19 -8.68
C VAL A 40 -7.73 11.14 -9.70
N THR A 41 -8.41 12.22 -9.96
CA THR A 41 -7.99 13.28 -10.89
C THR A 41 -7.91 14.65 -10.21
N SER A 42 -8.39 14.75 -8.96
CA SER A 42 -8.27 15.94 -8.12
C SER A 42 -7.80 15.56 -6.71
N TYR A 43 -7.03 16.44 -6.09
CA TYR A 43 -6.63 16.29 -4.68
C TYR A 43 -7.84 16.31 -3.73
N ASP A 44 -8.90 17.04 -4.07
CA ASP A 44 -10.11 17.16 -3.25
C ASP A 44 -10.92 15.86 -3.15
N GLU A 45 -10.67 14.89 -4.03
CA GLU A 45 -11.27 13.56 -3.96
C GLU A 45 -10.64 12.68 -2.87
N VAL A 46 -9.43 13.05 -2.39
CA VAL A 46 -8.65 12.23 -1.46
C VAL A 46 -9.23 12.32 -0.05
N ALA A 47 -9.62 11.18 0.51
CA ALA A 47 -10.07 11.11 1.90
C ALA A 47 -8.95 11.49 2.87
N THR A 48 -9.27 12.34 3.85
CA THR A 48 -8.33 12.81 4.88
C THR A 48 -8.56 12.16 6.24
N ASP A 49 -9.78 11.74 6.52
CA ASP A 49 -10.33 11.31 7.81
C ASP A 49 -10.57 9.79 7.87
N TYR A 50 -9.64 8.98 7.43
CA TYR A 50 -9.75 7.53 7.51
C TYR A 50 -8.59 6.91 8.30
N VAL A 51 -8.81 5.77 8.92
CA VAL A 51 -7.77 4.96 9.55
C VAL A 51 -7.38 3.81 8.63
N GLN A 52 -8.35 3.08 8.10
CA GLN A 52 -8.14 1.92 7.21
C GLN A 52 -9.03 2.00 5.98
N THR A 53 -8.59 1.39 4.90
CA THR A 53 -9.40 1.16 3.70
C THR A 53 -10.08 -0.22 3.79
N THR A 54 -11.27 -0.36 3.19
CA THR A 54 -12.03 -1.62 3.19
C THR A 54 -11.29 -2.72 2.43
N GLN A 55 -10.55 -2.36 1.37
CA GLN A 55 -9.76 -3.31 0.60
C GLN A 55 -8.27 -2.98 0.69
N SER A 56 -7.45 -4.03 0.73
CA SER A 56 -6.00 -3.87 0.78
C SER A 56 -5.44 -3.23 -0.49
N ALA A 57 -4.46 -2.35 -0.32
CA ALA A 57 -3.69 -1.77 -1.41
C ALA A 57 -2.86 -2.81 -2.21
N LYS A 58 -2.64 -4.00 -1.66
CA LYS A 58 -1.93 -5.10 -2.34
C LYS A 58 -2.58 -5.53 -3.65
N ARG A 59 -3.89 -5.27 -3.83
CA ARG A 59 -4.62 -5.55 -5.07
C ARG A 59 -4.04 -4.87 -6.32
N PHE A 60 -3.27 -3.83 -6.16
CA PHE A 60 -2.63 -3.14 -7.29
C PHE A 60 -1.41 -3.89 -7.84
N ALA A 61 -0.72 -4.67 -6.99
CA ALA A 61 0.34 -5.58 -7.44
C ALA A 61 -0.19 -6.99 -7.73
N PHE A 62 -1.20 -7.42 -6.97
CA PHE A 62 -1.86 -8.73 -7.09
C PHE A 62 -3.38 -8.54 -7.25
N PRO A 63 -3.88 -8.31 -8.47
CA PRO A 63 -5.30 -8.11 -8.74
C PRO A 63 -6.08 -9.42 -8.60
N LYS A 64 -7.39 -9.31 -8.31
CA LYS A 64 -8.30 -10.48 -8.21
C LYS A 64 -8.45 -11.25 -9.51
N THR A 65 -8.29 -10.58 -10.63
CA THR A 65 -8.41 -11.16 -11.96
C THR A 65 -7.35 -10.56 -12.86
N GLU A 66 -6.70 -11.39 -13.65
CA GLU A 66 -5.60 -11.02 -14.50
C GLU A 66 -5.61 -11.84 -15.79
N VAL A 67 -5.30 -11.21 -16.90
CA VAL A 67 -5.09 -11.89 -18.18
C VAL A 67 -3.66 -12.43 -18.21
N LEU A 68 -3.50 -13.75 -18.14
CA LEU A 68 -2.20 -14.42 -18.22
C LEU A 68 -1.74 -14.57 -19.66
N PHE A 69 -2.65 -14.85 -20.56
CA PHE A 69 -2.41 -14.94 -22.01
C PHE A 69 -3.72 -14.72 -22.77
N SER A 70 -3.61 -14.36 -24.03
CA SER A 70 -4.70 -14.38 -24.98
C SER A 70 -4.38 -15.32 -26.15
N TYR A 71 -5.37 -15.78 -26.86
CA TYR A 71 -5.16 -16.57 -28.06
C TYR A 71 -6.08 -16.11 -29.18
N GLN A 72 -5.57 -16.18 -30.39
CA GLN A 72 -6.34 -15.96 -31.59
C GLN A 72 -6.44 -17.27 -32.36
N LYS A 73 -7.66 -17.70 -32.69
CA LYS A 73 -7.92 -18.91 -33.44
C LYS A 73 -8.23 -18.58 -34.90
N ASP A 74 -7.49 -19.18 -35.81
CA ASP A 74 -7.75 -19.12 -37.25
C ASP A 74 -7.90 -20.55 -37.79
N GLY A 75 -9.13 -20.96 -38.06
CA GLY A 75 -9.46 -22.32 -38.45
C GLY A 75 -9.05 -23.34 -37.37
N LYS A 76 -8.08 -24.19 -37.70
CA LYS A 76 -7.52 -25.21 -36.78
C LYS A 76 -6.26 -24.74 -36.03
N GLU A 77 -5.69 -23.60 -36.39
CA GLU A 77 -4.51 -23.05 -35.79
C GLU A 77 -4.88 -22.09 -34.66
N ALA A 78 -4.05 -22.08 -33.60
CA ALA A 78 -4.19 -21.14 -32.51
C ALA A 78 -2.83 -20.49 -32.23
N THR A 79 -2.81 -19.16 -32.29
CA THR A 79 -1.63 -18.36 -31.94
C THR A 79 -1.79 -17.82 -30.53
N LEU A 80 -0.88 -18.19 -29.64
CA LEU A 80 -0.82 -17.74 -28.26
C LEU A 80 -0.11 -16.38 -28.19
N GLN A 81 -0.67 -15.46 -27.43
CA GLN A 81 -0.06 -14.17 -27.13
C GLN A 81 0.11 -14.07 -25.61
N GLU A 82 1.33 -13.88 -25.16
CA GLU A 82 1.61 -13.65 -23.72
C GLU A 82 1.00 -12.34 -23.26
N ALA A 83 0.76 -12.23 -21.94
CA ALA A 83 0.25 -11.01 -21.34
C ALA A 83 1.17 -9.81 -21.64
N TYR A 84 0.55 -8.67 -21.95
CA TYR A 84 1.25 -7.43 -22.31
C TYR A 84 1.89 -6.79 -21.07
N ILE A 85 3.00 -7.33 -20.58
CA ILE A 85 3.75 -6.77 -19.45
C ILE A 85 4.14 -5.32 -19.70
N HIS A 86 4.47 -4.97 -20.95
CA HIS A 86 4.83 -3.61 -21.34
C HIS A 86 3.67 -2.60 -21.22
N ALA A 87 2.42 -3.07 -21.31
CA ALA A 87 1.25 -2.22 -21.21
C ALA A 87 0.82 -1.92 -19.75
N ILE A 88 1.50 -2.50 -18.74
CA ILE A 88 1.24 -2.17 -17.34
C ILE A 88 1.61 -0.70 -17.11
N PRO A 89 0.67 0.15 -16.67
CA PRO A 89 0.95 1.58 -16.48
C PRO A 89 1.78 1.82 -15.23
N GLU A 90 2.53 2.91 -15.24
CA GLU A 90 3.11 3.45 -14.01
C GLU A 90 1.97 3.89 -13.07
N THR A 91 2.03 3.42 -11.84
CA THR A 91 0.95 3.60 -10.86
C THR A 91 1.49 4.23 -9.59
N ILE A 92 0.84 5.27 -9.12
CA ILE A 92 1.13 5.91 -7.84
C ILE A 92 0.03 5.52 -6.86
N LEU A 93 0.41 4.92 -5.72
CA LEU A 93 -0.48 4.77 -4.58
C LEU A 93 -0.24 5.95 -3.64
N TRP A 94 -1.14 6.91 -3.69
CA TRP A 94 -1.11 8.12 -2.88
C TRP A 94 -1.85 7.92 -1.57
N LYS A 95 -1.25 8.37 -0.49
CA LYS A 95 -1.81 8.31 0.88
C LYS A 95 -2.08 6.87 1.36
N ILE A 96 -1.19 5.93 0.99
CA ILE A 96 -1.20 4.57 1.54
C ILE A 96 -0.74 4.60 3.01
N ARG A 97 -1.24 3.69 3.84
CA ARG A 97 -0.76 3.59 5.24
C ARG A 97 0.62 2.93 5.31
N PRO A 98 1.46 3.29 6.31
CA PRO A 98 2.79 2.71 6.50
C PRO A 98 2.75 1.17 6.63
N CYS A 99 1.77 0.62 7.34
CA CYS A 99 1.61 -0.83 7.49
C CYS A 99 1.26 -1.53 6.16
N ASP A 100 0.48 -0.89 5.28
CA ASP A 100 0.18 -1.40 3.94
C ASP A 100 1.41 -1.35 3.04
N ALA A 101 2.19 -0.25 3.09
CA ALA A 101 3.43 -0.13 2.33
C ALA A 101 4.45 -1.21 2.76
N ALA A 102 4.64 -1.40 4.06
CA ALA A 102 5.50 -2.45 4.61
C ALA A 102 5.03 -3.86 4.20
N GLY A 103 3.72 -4.06 4.08
CA GLY A 103 3.10 -5.33 3.68
C GLY A 103 3.42 -5.81 2.27
N PHE A 104 4.02 -4.98 1.40
CA PHE A 104 4.49 -5.41 0.07
C PHE A 104 5.77 -6.25 0.14
N ALA A 105 6.61 -6.10 1.18
CA ALA A 105 7.83 -6.87 1.30
C ALA A 105 7.55 -8.38 1.50
N PRO A 106 6.74 -8.84 2.48
CA PRO A 106 6.39 -10.24 2.61
C PRO A 106 5.63 -10.78 1.39
N LEU A 107 4.75 -9.97 0.77
CA LEU A 107 4.06 -10.36 -0.46
C LEU A 107 5.07 -10.61 -1.60
N SER A 108 6.04 -9.73 -1.80
CA SER A 108 7.11 -9.91 -2.78
C SER A 108 7.96 -11.16 -2.49
N GLY A 109 8.13 -11.52 -1.21
CA GLY A 109 8.80 -12.74 -0.80
C GLY A 109 8.11 -13.99 -1.34
N ILE A 110 6.76 -14.04 -1.26
CA ILE A 110 5.96 -15.17 -1.78
C ILE A 110 6.09 -15.27 -3.30
N PHE A 111 5.91 -14.16 -4.03
CA PHE A 111 5.98 -14.14 -5.51
C PHE A 111 7.40 -14.30 -6.09
N ASN A 112 8.42 -14.41 -5.24
CA ASN A 112 9.81 -14.60 -5.65
C ASN A 112 10.50 -15.76 -4.91
N TRP A 113 9.75 -16.62 -4.26
CA TRP A 113 10.30 -17.71 -3.46
C TRP A 113 11.02 -18.75 -4.34
N ASP A 114 10.28 -19.58 -5.03
CA ASP A 114 10.78 -20.66 -5.90
C ASP A 114 10.68 -20.29 -7.38
N TYR A 115 9.77 -19.44 -7.73
CA TYR A 115 9.56 -18.89 -9.07
C TYR A 115 9.39 -17.37 -9.00
N LYS A 116 9.97 -16.66 -9.97
CA LYS A 116 9.81 -15.20 -10.10
C LYS A 116 8.60 -14.89 -10.96
N ASP A 117 7.50 -14.52 -10.33
CA ASP A 117 6.29 -14.09 -11.02
C ASP A 117 6.54 -12.82 -11.82
N LYS A 118 6.49 -12.93 -13.15
CA LYS A 118 6.79 -11.82 -14.06
C LYS A 118 5.76 -10.70 -13.99
N LEU A 119 4.47 -11.05 -13.84
CA LEU A 119 3.37 -10.10 -13.85
C LEU A 119 3.31 -9.30 -12.54
N TYR A 120 3.43 -9.98 -11.41
CA TYR A 120 3.56 -9.34 -10.11
C TYR A 120 4.75 -8.39 -10.06
N ASN A 121 5.94 -8.87 -10.46
CA ASN A 121 7.16 -8.06 -10.42
C ASN A 121 7.07 -6.84 -11.33
N ALA A 122 6.53 -6.99 -12.54
CA ALA A 122 6.34 -5.87 -13.47
C ALA A 122 5.41 -4.78 -12.90
N ARG A 123 4.31 -5.17 -12.21
CA ARG A 123 3.45 -4.21 -11.52
C ARG A 123 4.17 -3.55 -10.35
N ARG A 124 4.85 -4.33 -9.52
CA ARG A 124 5.56 -3.81 -8.34
C ARG A 124 6.68 -2.86 -8.73
N GLU A 125 7.37 -3.14 -9.81
CA GLU A 125 8.41 -2.26 -10.36
C GLU A 125 7.85 -0.92 -10.83
N LYS A 126 6.71 -0.92 -11.51
CA LYS A 126 6.03 0.30 -12.02
C LYS A 126 5.19 1.03 -10.97
N MET A 127 5.15 0.52 -9.75
CA MET A 127 4.37 1.10 -8.66
C MET A 127 5.26 2.00 -7.78
N THR A 128 4.80 3.22 -7.52
CA THR A 128 5.40 4.15 -6.56
C THR A 128 4.49 4.30 -5.35
N LEU A 129 5.03 4.08 -4.16
CA LEU A 129 4.28 4.11 -2.90
C LEU A 129 4.57 5.41 -2.14
N ILE A 130 3.57 6.27 -2.04
CA ILE A 130 3.62 7.49 -1.24
C ILE A 130 2.77 7.24 0.01
N SER A 131 3.44 6.90 1.12
CA SER A 131 2.76 6.66 2.38
C SER A 131 2.54 7.96 3.16
N PHE A 132 1.47 7.97 3.93
CA PHE A 132 1.22 9.03 4.92
C PHE A 132 1.27 8.43 6.31
N SER A 133 2.03 9.05 7.20
CA SER A 133 2.09 8.63 8.60
C SER A 133 0.71 8.71 9.25
N CYS A 134 0.48 7.88 10.27
CA CYS A 134 -0.80 7.82 10.95
C CYS A 134 -0.80 8.79 12.13
N ALA A 135 -1.64 9.83 12.07
CA ALA A 135 -1.94 10.70 13.21
C ALA A 135 -3.03 10.12 14.12
N GLN A 136 -3.77 9.10 13.65
CA GLN A 136 -4.83 8.41 14.37
C GLN A 136 -4.72 6.91 14.21
N CYS A 137 -5.19 6.16 15.19
CA CYS A 137 -5.30 4.70 15.14
C CYS A 137 -6.67 4.26 15.69
N ASP A 138 -7.03 3.01 15.41
CA ASP A 138 -8.20 2.34 15.95
C ASP A 138 -7.83 1.11 16.79
N GLU A 139 -8.84 0.40 17.27
CA GLU A 139 -8.68 -0.82 18.07
C GLU A 139 -8.04 -1.99 17.28
N SER A 140 -8.10 -1.97 15.95
CA SER A 140 -7.54 -2.99 15.07
C SER A 140 -6.07 -2.73 14.73
N CYS A 141 -5.54 -1.55 15.03
CA CYS A 141 -4.15 -1.21 14.76
C CYS A 141 -3.19 -2.03 15.64
N PHE A 142 -2.23 -2.70 15.01
CA PHE A 142 -1.22 -3.54 15.68
C PHE A 142 0.18 -3.44 15.05
N CYS A 143 0.46 -2.41 14.25
CA CYS A 143 1.74 -2.27 13.57
C CYS A 143 2.94 -2.31 14.52
N THR A 144 2.83 -1.74 15.73
CA THR A 144 3.85 -1.79 16.77
C THR A 144 4.14 -3.21 17.29
N SER A 145 3.14 -4.11 17.23
CA SER A 145 3.31 -5.51 17.63
C SER A 145 4.13 -6.35 16.64
N VAL A 146 4.33 -5.84 15.41
CA VAL A 146 5.07 -6.53 14.33
C VAL A 146 6.27 -5.71 13.86
N HIS A 147 6.94 -5.04 14.78
CA HIS A 147 8.14 -4.21 14.54
C HIS A 147 7.94 -3.06 13.55
N GLY A 148 6.70 -2.62 13.35
CA GLY A 148 6.34 -1.46 12.57
C GLY A 148 6.01 -0.26 13.46
N GLY A 149 5.29 0.70 12.90
CA GLY A 149 4.83 1.90 13.61
C GLY A 149 4.04 2.83 12.71
N PRO A 150 3.36 3.83 13.28
CA PRO A 150 2.56 4.80 12.54
C PRO A 150 3.40 5.69 11.61
N GLY A 151 4.69 5.86 11.89
CA GLY A 151 5.67 6.59 11.06
C GLY A 151 6.69 5.69 10.36
N ASN A 152 6.43 4.37 10.26
CA ASN A 152 7.36 3.43 9.62
C ASN A 152 7.50 3.73 8.12
N THR A 153 8.74 3.85 7.65
CA THR A 153 9.07 4.18 6.25
C THR A 153 9.26 2.95 5.37
N ALA A 154 9.27 1.75 5.94
CA ALA A 154 9.54 0.51 5.22
C ALA A 154 8.55 0.29 4.06
N GLY A 155 9.08 -0.02 2.89
CA GLY A 155 8.29 -0.27 1.68
C GLY A 155 7.82 0.97 0.93
N SER A 156 7.94 2.16 1.51
CA SER A 156 7.55 3.42 0.89
C SER A 156 8.67 3.98 0.00
N ASP A 157 8.30 4.67 -1.07
CA ASP A 157 9.22 5.46 -1.88
C ASP A 157 9.35 6.89 -1.35
N ILE A 158 8.24 7.41 -0.84
CA ILE A 158 8.14 8.69 -0.14
C ILE A 158 7.22 8.50 1.06
N GLN A 159 7.57 9.08 2.20
CA GLN A 159 6.64 9.21 3.32
C GLN A 159 6.31 10.67 3.57
N ILE A 160 5.04 10.95 3.83
CA ILE A 160 4.51 12.29 4.14
C ILE A 160 3.93 12.27 5.55
N THR A 161 4.34 13.22 6.36
CA THR A 161 3.72 13.50 7.67
C THR A 161 3.04 14.85 7.60
N GLU A 162 1.72 14.88 7.72
CA GLU A 162 0.92 16.12 7.77
C GLU A 162 1.13 16.80 9.11
N LEU A 163 1.37 18.11 9.09
CA LEU A 163 1.64 18.92 10.27
C LEU A 163 0.39 19.75 10.66
N PRO A 164 0.28 20.22 11.92
CA PRO A 164 -0.91 20.97 12.39
C PRO A 164 -1.19 22.25 11.62
N ASP A 165 -0.18 22.90 11.07
CA ASP A 165 -0.28 24.10 10.23
C ASP A 165 -0.68 23.77 8.77
N GLN A 166 -1.03 22.51 8.50
CA GLN A 166 -1.38 21.98 7.19
C GLN A 166 -0.20 21.89 6.20
N SER A 167 1.01 22.19 6.61
CA SER A 167 2.22 21.87 5.87
C SER A 167 2.55 20.38 5.99
N ALA A 168 3.59 19.92 5.31
CA ALA A 168 3.97 18.52 5.33
C ALA A 168 5.50 18.35 5.41
N LEU A 169 5.92 17.40 6.24
CA LEU A 169 7.25 16.81 6.19
C LEU A 169 7.24 15.70 5.14
N VAL A 170 8.14 15.77 4.19
CA VAL A 170 8.29 14.78 3.10
C VAL A 170 9.65 14.11 3.23
N GLU A 171 9.65 12.83 3.50
CA GLU A 171 10.85 11.99 3.59
C GLU A 171 11.02 11.23 2.26
N VAL A 172 12.10 11.52 1.53
CA VAL A 172 12.41 10.88 0.25
C VAL A 172 13.30 9.67 0.49
N LEU A 173 12.79 8.48 0.23
CA LEU A 173 13.37 7.22 0.69
C LEU A 173 14.08 6.43 -0.41
N THR A 174 13.60 6.52 -1.66
CA THR A 174 14.13 5.74 -2.79
C THR A 174 14.50 6.62 -3.98
N ALA A 175 15.19 6.01 -4.95
CA ALA A 175 15.49 6.68 -6.22
C ALA A 175 14.23 7.09 -7.02
N LYS A 176 13.15 6.26 -6.94
CA LYS A 176 11.85 6.60 -7.54
C LYS A 176 11.25 7.85 -6.89
N GLY A 177 11.24 7.88 -5.55
CA GLY A 177 10.78 9.05 -4.80
C GLY A 177 11.57 10.30 -5.17
N LYS A 178 12.90 10.20 -5.25
CA LYS A 178 13.76 11.31 -5.64
C LYS A 178 13.49 11.82 -7.05
N ALA A 179 13.25 10.93 -8.00
CA ALA A 179 12.87 11.30 -9.36
C ALA A 179 11.55 12.06 -9.38
N LEU A 180 10.55 11.56 -8.63
CA LEU A 180 9.22 12.16 -8.56
C LEU A 180 9.27 13.57 -7.95
N ILE A 181 9.99 13.76 -6.85
CA ILE A 181 10.17 15.08 -6.22
C ILE A 181 10.84 16.07 -7.16
N LYS A 182 11.94 15.69 -7.79
CA LYS A 182 12.66 16.59 -8.71
C LYS A 182 11.81 17.11 -9.87
N PHE A 183 10.89 16.29 -10.37
CA PHE A 183 10.04 16.68 -11.49
C PHE A 183 8.89 17.60 -11.11
N PHE A 184 8.37 17.50 -9.89
CA PHE A 184 7.07 18.08 -9.56
C PHE A 184 7.09 19.11 -8.41
N VAL A 185 8.07 19.03 -7.50
CA VAL A 185 8.14 19.97 -6.38
C VAL A 185 9.13 21.07 -6.69
N LYS A 186 8.64 22.30 -6.79
CA LYS A 186 9.47 23.48 -7.12
C LYS A 186 9.89 24.26 -5.88
N GLU A 187 9.07 24.26 -4.85
CA GLU A 187 9.25 25.04 -3.63
C GLU A 187 9.24 24.11 -2.42
N TYR A 188 10.36 24.01 -1.75
CA TYR A 188 10.55 23.30 -0.49
C TYR A 188 11.69 23.92 0.30
N THR A 189 11.67 23.69 1.61
CA THR A 189 12.79 23.99 2.49
C THR A 189 13.34 22.71 3.11
N PRO A 190 14.64 22.65 3.45
CA PRO A 190 15.16 21.53 4.23
C PRO A 190 14.41 21.41 5.56
N ALA A 191 14.11 20.18 5.98
CA ALA A 191 13.33 19.89 7.19
C ALA A 191 14.15 19.12 8.24
N GLU A 192 15.39 19.52 8.47
CA GLU A 192 16.29 18.79 9.38
C GLU A 192 15.86 18.85 10.87
N GLU A 193 15.06 19.86 11.25
CA GLU A 193 14.65 20.12 12.65
C GLU A 193 13.24 19.62 12.99
N ILE A 194 12.50 19.01 12.05
CA ILE A 194 11.13 18.56 12.33
C ILE A 194 11.16 17.15 12.89
N ASP A 195 10.84 17.01 14.19
CA ASP A 195 10.60 15.71 14.81
C ASP A 195 9.15 15.26 14.53
N LYS A 196 9.00 14.26 13.65
CA LYS A 196 7.69 13.73 13.27
C LYS A 196 7.01 12.93 14.38
N GLU A 197 7.77 12.36 15.33
CA GLU A 197 7.23 11.46 16.37
C GLU A 197 6.12 12.11 17.20
N GLN A 198 6.18 13.42 17.42
CA GLN A 198 5.15 14.17 18.14
C GLN A 198 3.80 14.27 17.41
N TYR A 199 3.76 13.95 16.12
CA TYR A 199 2.54 14.00 15.28
C TYR A 199 1.98 12.61 14.96
N LEU A 200 2.62 11.57 15.47
CA LEU A 200 2.21 10.19 15.22
C LEU A 200 1.17 9.70 16.23
N ALA A 201 0.31 8.80 15.78
CA ALA A 201 -0.63 8.10 16.64
C ALA A 201 0.09 7.25 17.69
N SER A 202 -0.41 7.24 18.93
CA SER A 202 0.04 6.29 19.95
C SER A 202 -0.65 4.95 19.75
N VAL A 203 0.04 3.99 19.10
CA VAL A 203 -0.48 2.65 18.85
C VAL A 203 0.04 1.71 19.94
N PRO A 204 -0.83 1.10 20.78
CA PRO A 204 -0.38 0.18 21.81
C PRO A 204 0.12 -1.14 21.23
N THR A 205 1.16 -1.73 21.84
CA THR A 205 1.56 -3.11 21.55
C THR A 205 0.49 -4.06 22.05
N ARG A 206 -0.09 -4.87 21.15
CA ARG A 206 -1.19 -5.77 21.47
C ARG A 206 -0.75 -7.18 21.75
N PHE A 207 0.37 -7.62 21.17
CA PHE A 207 0.96 -8.94 21.38
C PHE A 207 2.46 -8.89 21.07
N ASN A 208 3.19 -9.89 21.53
CA ASN A 208 4.59 -10.08 21.18
C ASN A 208 4.70 -11.10 20.04
N VAL A 209 5.19 -10.64 18.88
CA VAL A 209 5.34 -11.47 17.68
C VAL A 209 6.46 -12.52 17.81
N ASP A 210 7.48 -12.25 18.62
CA ASP A 210 8.66 -13.12 18.74
C ASP A 210 8.30 -14.53 19.27
N ASN A 211 7.22 -14.63 20.05
CA ASN A 211 6.75 -15.90 20.63
C ASN A 211 5.59 -16.54 19.86
N VAL A 212 5.10 -15.90 18.78
CA VAL A 212 3.90 -16.39 18.05
C VAL A 212 4.17 -17.74 17.40
N ARG A 213 5.35 -17.93 16.79
CA ARG A 213 5.73 -19.19 16.12
C ARG A 213 5.73 -20.38 17.10
N GLU A 214 6.32 -20.21 18.27
CA GLU A 214 6.38 -21.25 19.30
C GLU A 214 4.99 -21.58 19.87
N LYS A 215 4.19 -20.56 20.14
CA LYS A 215 2.81 -20.73 20.58
C LYS A 215 1.95 -21.46 19.56
N LEU A 216 2.09 -21.15 18.28
CA LEU A 216 1.36 -21.81 17.20
C LEU A 216 1.79 -23.25 17.02
N ALA A 217 3.09 -23.58 17.14
CA ALA A 217 3.59 -24.94 17.03
C ALA A 217 2.98 -25.88 18.09
N GLY A 218 2.68 -25.37 19.29
CA GLY A 218 2.04 -26.12 20.37
C GLY A 218 0.50 -26.03 20.41
N ALA A 219 -0.13 -25.29 19.47
CA ALA A 219 -1.54 -24.94 19.56
C ALA A 219 -2.44 -25.75 18.61
N PHE A 220 -1.99 -26.87 18.03
CA PHE A 220 -2.77 -27.63 17.05
C PHE A 220 -4.15 -28.05 17.59
N ASP A 221 -4.21 -28.58 18.82
CA ASP A 221 -5.45 -29.00 19.48
C ASP A 221 -6.12 -27.90 20.31
N SER A 222 -5.73 -26.64 20.13
CA SER A 222 -6.26 -25.54 20.91
C SER A 222 -7.74 -25.30 20.60
N PRO A 223 -8.61 -25.11 21.64
CA PRO A 223 -10.02 -24.80 21.45
C PRO A 223 -10.27 -23.46 20.72
N VAL A 224 -9.24 -22.61 20.61
CA VAL A 224 -9.33 -21.35 19.87
C VAL A 224 -9.72 -21.56 18.41
N TRP A 225 -9.23 -22.65 17.78
CA TRP A 225 -9.55 -22.96 16.38
C TRP A 225 -11.03 -23.23 16.20
N LYS A 226 -11.64 -24.01 17.11
CA LYS A 226 -13.07 -24.26 17.10
C LYS A 226 -13.86 -22.96 17.31
N GLN A 227 -13.48 -22.15 18.28
CA GLN A 227 -14.15 -20.87 18.57
C GLN A 227 -14.08 -19.91 17.36
N GLN A 228 -12.96 -19.86 16.65
CA GLN A 228 -12.83 -19.03 15.44
C GLN A 228 -13.62 -19.61 14.27
N SER A 229 -13.63 -20.94 14.09
CA SER A 229 -14.40 -21.57 13.01
C SER A 229 -15.91 -21.40 13.18
N GLU A 230 -16.41 -21.34 14.40
CA GLU A 230 -17.83 -21.09 14.70
C GLU A 230 -18.29 -19.67 14.28
N ARG A 231 -17.36 -18.74 14.10
CA ARG A 231 -17.64 -17.40 13.54
C ARG A 231 -17.69 -17.37 12.02
N CYS A 232 -17.29 -18.44 11.38
CA CYS A 232 -17.27 -18.54 9.93
C CYS A 232 -18.69 -18.65 9.38
N LEU A 233 -19.03 -17.78 8.41
CA LEU A 233 -20.35 -17.79 7.77
C LEU A 233 -20.53 -18.94 6.77
N GLY A 234 -19.50 -19.76 6.55
CA GLY A 234 -19.56 -20.89 5.62
C GLY A 234 -19.77 -20.49 4.16
N CYS A 235 -19.40 -19.25 3.79
CA CYS A 235 -19.62 -18.73 2.43
C CYS A 235 -18.80 -19.43 1.35
N GLY A 236 -17.81 -20.27 1.72
CA GLY A 236 -16.94 -20.98 0.79
C GLY A 236 -15.92 -20.11 0.05
N CYS A 237 -15.84 -18.81 0.30
CA CYS A 237 -14.97 -17.91 -0.48
C CYS A 237 -13.48 -18.30 -0.41
N LEU A 238 -13.01 -18.84 0.71
CA LEU A 238 -11.63 -19.31 0.85
C LEU A 238 -11.38 -20.59 0.05
N LEU A 239 -12.38 -21.48 -0.08
CA LEU A 239 -12.27 -22.69 -0.87
C LEU A 239 -12.12 -22.40 -2.37
N TYR A 240 -12.68 -21.27 -2.85
CA TYR A 240 -12.56 -20.86 -4.25
C TYR A 240 -11.34 -20.00 -4.55
N THR A 241 -10.66 -19.49 -3.52
CA THR A 241 -9.58 -18.51 -3.68
C THR A 241 -8.24 -18.96 -3.12
N SER A 242 -8.16 -20.15 -2.52
CA SER A 242 -6.92 -20.70 -1.99
C SER A 242 -6.71 -22.15 -2.43
N ASP A 243 -5.45 -22.54 -2.56
CA ASP A 243 -5.02 -23.91 -2.86
C ASP A 243 -5.12 -24.84 -1.64
N ALA A 244 -5.74 -24.40 -0.57
CA ALA A 244 -5.88 -25.14 0.70
C ALA A 244 -7.14 -26.03 0.74
N ALA A 245 -7.81 -26.24 -0.39
CA ALA A 245 -9.00 -27.09 -0.50
C ALA A 245 -8.66 -28.51 -0.94
#